data_a2136594a7e623ac9e875890fb60c96b
#
_entry.id   a2136594a7e623ac9e875890fb60c96b
#
_cell.length_a   1.000
_cell.length_b   1.000
_cell.length_c   1.000
_cell.angle_alpha   90.00
_cell.angle_beta   90.00
_cell.angle_gamma   90.00
#
_symmetry.space_group_name_H-M   'P 1'
#
loop_
_entity.id
_entity.type
_entity.pdbx_description
1 polymer ?
#
loop_
_entity_poly.entity_id
_entity_poly.type
_entity_poly.pdbx_seq_one_letter_code
_entity_poly.pdbx_strand_id
1 'polypeptide(L)'
;NLKKGEKRILVQAPTGFGKTAMVAVLMQRGVAKGKKALFTAHLDSILTDTVDRLSEFDGLTVSRIQSGHKFNDNGNVYVGSIATLDERKIYPKVDIIFIDECHHGTSGRYMRFIEQYPDTIIIGLTATPQRMDGIGMDNIFKILIQGPTITELIKNKILVKPTVYAPVIKPKGGLAMDPVEAYNKFCQNRQTAMFLLTRADAVKVSSQIPGSVIFDGDTPDDERARIKRGIQDGTIRCLVTVNAILEGFDATALDCILLARGFSSLTAYLQAIGRGLRACHLKHKDKKDCLVIDLSAACYQHGLPDQERIWTLTGKSFPHVNKPTVISRCEECLAVFEGKGPCTRCGAKKDSITLVRKMRIRYTDLEVMTPNRAMIEQAKFYVERMRFVLMKRGPYEWANKKVKTSSPLWVRKAMVVSGAWTKEEANLNESEETKTAS
;
A
#
# COMPACT_ATOMS: atom_id res chain seq x y z
N ASN A 1 13.71 13.62 -17.94
CA ASN A 1 14.66 12.58 -17.48
C ASN A 1 15.09 11.66 -18.63
N LEU A 2 14.16 11.18 -19.48
CA LEU A 2 14.51 10.42 -20.71
C LEU A 2 15.47 11.20 -21.62
N LYS A 3 15.31 12.53 -21.73
CA LYS A 3 16.24 13.39 -22.47
C LYS A 3 17.65 13.45 -21.87
N LYS A 4 17.81 13.02 -20.61
CA LYS A 4 19.11 12.93 -19.91
C LYS A 4 19.73 11.54 -19.99
N GLY A 5 19.16 10.63 -20.81
CA GLY A 5 19.68 9.28 -21.02
C GLY A 5 19.33 8.26 -19.92
N GLU A 6 18.50 8.62 -18.94
CA GLU A 6 18.12 7.69 -17.88
C GLU A 6 17.09 6.67 -18.34
N LYS A 7 17.42 5.39 -18.19
CA LYS A 7 16.61 4.27 -18.68
C LYS A 7 15.82 3.52 -17.59
N ARG A 8 16.06 3.82 -16.32
CA ARG A 8 15.47 3.11 -15.15
C ARG A 8 14.70 4.08 -14.28
N ILE A 9 13.40 4.23 -14.53
CA ILE A 9 12.55 5.26 -13.92
C ILE A 9 11.45 4.58 -13.12
N LEU A 10 11.25 5.01 -11.88
CA LEU A 10 10.12 4.62 -11.04
C LEU A 10 9.12 5.77 -10.97
N VAL A 11 7.87 5.49 -11.30
CA VAL A 11 6.75 6.43 -11.15
C VAL A 11 5.92 6.00 -9.96
N GLN A 12 5.91 6.81 -8.94
CA GLN A 12 5.01 6.64 -7.79
C GLN A 12 3.73 7.44 -8.06
N ALA A 13 2.58 6.79 -7.97
CA ALA A 13 1.29 7.46 -7.96
C ALA A 13 0.27 6.65 -7.16
N PRO A 14 -0.60 7.28 -6.36
CA PRO A 14 -1.55 6.59 -5.49
C PRO A 14 -2.44 5.60 -6.24
N THR A 15 -2.98 4.62 -5.50
CA THR A 15 -4.02 3.73 -6.02
C THR A 15 -5.23 4.58 -6.44
N GLY A 16 -5.78 4.31 -7.62
CA GLY A 16 -6.90 5.08 -8.17
C GLY A 16 -6.52 6.32 -9.00
N PHE A 17 -5.23 6.65 -9.10
CA PHE A 17 -4.75 7.74 -9.98
C PHE A 17 -5.03 7.49 -11.46
N GLY A 18 -5.13 6.23 -11.90
CA GLY A 18 -5.27 5.88 -13.31
C GLY A 18 -3.93 5.57 -13.99
N LYS A 19 -2.99 4.94 -13.27
CA LYS A 19 -1.67 4.53 -13.80
C LYS A 19 -1.76 3.81 -15.13
N THR A 20 -2.69 2.85 -15.27
CA THR A 20 -2.89 2.09 -16.53
C THR A 20 -3.37 2.97 -17.68
N ALA A 21 -4.26 3.94 -17.42
CA ALA A 21 -4.70 4.89 -18.44
C ALA A 21 -3.56 5.81 -18.91
N MET A 22 -2.74 6.29 -17.96
CA MET A 22 -1.53 7.06 -18.28
C MET A 22 -0.58 6.26 -19.18
N VAL A 23 -0.37 4.97 -18.86
CA VAL A 23 0.49 4.08 -19.66
C VAL A 23 -0.09 3.89 -21.05
N ALA A 24 -1.40 3.68 -21.21
CA ALA A 24 -2.05 3.53 -22.51
C ALA A 24 -1.80 4.75 -23.42
N VAL A 25 -1.95 5.97 -22.88
CA VAL A 25 -1.64 7.21 -23.62
C VAL A 25 -0.14 7.29 -23.99
N LEU A 26 0.75 6.90 -23.08
CA LEU A 26 2.19 6.90 -23.38
C LEU A 26 2.55 5.88 -24.46
N MET A 27 1.95 4.70 -24.42
CA MET A 27 2.12 3.66 -25.45
C MET A 27 1.61 4.14 -26.80
N GLN A 28 0.40 4.70 -26.85
CA GLN A 28 -0.17 5.25 -28.08
C GLN A 28 0.74 6.31 -28.71
N ARG A 29 1.25 7.25 -27.90
CA ARG A 29 2.19 8.28 -28.37
C ARG A 29 3.54 7.69 -28.83
N GLY A 30 3.98 6.60 -28.21
CA GLY A 30 5.19 5.87 -28.60
C GLY A 30 4.99 5.16 -29.93
N VAL A 31 3.90 4.42 -30.07
CA VAL A 31 3.53 3.69 -31.30
C VAL A 31 3.36 4.65 -32.49
N ALA A 32 2.75 5.80 -32.29
CA ALA A 32 2.65 6.85 -33.31
C ALA A 32 4.03 7.35 -33.82
N LYS A 33 5.11 7.07 -33.07
CA LYS A 33 6.51 7.37 -33.44
C LYS A 33 7.28 6.11 -33.88
N GLY A 34 6.58 5.02 -34.23
CA GLY A 34 7.17 3.77 -34.66
C GLY A 34 7.84 2.95 -33.53
N LYS A 35 7.53 3.25 -32.25
CA LYS A 35 8.09 2.53 -31.10
C LYS A 35 7.22 1.36 -30.69
N LYS A 36 7.84 0.28 -30.21
CA LYS A 36 7.16 -0.87 -29.61
C LYS A 36 7.23 -0.81 -28.09
N ALA A 37 6.18 -1.27 -27.42
CA ALA A 37 6.11 -1.26 -25.97
C ALA A 37 5.70 -2.61 -25.39
N LEU A 38 6.16 -2.91 -24.15
CA LEU A 38 5.72 -4.05 -23.37
C LEU A 38 5.11 -3.54 -22.05
N PHE A 39 3.90 -4.01 -21.73
CA PHE A 39 3.33 -3.89 -20.40
C PHE A 39 3.43 -5.24 -19.68
N THR A 40 3.86 -5.20 -18.43
CA THR A 40 3.95 -6.41 -17.62
C THR A 40 3.48 -6.15 -16.19
N ALA A 41 2.81 -7.15 -15.60
CA ALA A 41 2.36 -7.19 -14.22
C ALA A 41 2.55 -8.60 -13.66
N HIS A 42 2.37 -8.76 -12.35
CA HIS A 42 2.51 -10.05 -11.69
C HIS A 42 1.21 -10.87 -11.66
N LEU A 43 0.04 -10.24 -11.82
CA LEU A 43 -1.27 -10.89 -11.82
C LEU A 43 -1.91 -10.92 -13.20
N ASP A 44 -2.45 -12.07 -13.55
CA ASP A 44 -3.13 -12.31 -14.84
C ASP A 44 -4.41 -11.46 -15.00
N SER A 45 -5.13 -11.19 -13.90
CA SER A 45 -6.32 -10.30 -13.92
C SER A 45 -5.99 -8.87 -14.36
N ILE A 46 -4.84 -8.33 -13.91
CA ILE A 46 -4.37 -7.00 -14.32
C ILE A 46 -4.05 -6.99 -15.81
N LEU A 47 -3.46 -8.06 -16.33
CA LEU A 47 -3.13 -8.18 -17.75
C LEU A 47 -4.37 -8.23 -18.63
N THR A 48 -5.40 -8.97 -18.23
CA THR A 48 -6.68 -9.05 -18.95
C THR A 48 -7.36 -7.67 -19.02
N ASP A 49 -7.53 -7.00 -17.87
CA ASP A 49 -8.11 -5.64 -17.84
C ASP A 49 -7.25 -4.63 -18.65
N THR A 50 -5.94 -4.86 -18.73
CA THR A 50 -5.03 -4.00 -19.51
C THR A 50 -5.17 -4.25 -21.00
N VAL A 51 -5.28 -5.51 -21.44
CA VAL A 51 -5.52 -5.84 -22.86
C VAL A 51 -6.81 -5.20 -23.34
N ASP A 52 -7.91 -5.35 -22.58
CA ASP A 52 -9.21 -4.79 -22.93
C ASP A 52 -9.11 -3.27 -23.08
N ARG A 53 -8.50 -2.61 -22.10
CA ARG A 53 -8.32 -1.15 -22.11
C ARG A 53 -7.42 -0.66 -23.24
N LEU A 54 -6.32 -1.35 -23.53
CA LEU A 54 -5.40 -0.95 -24.62
C LEU A 54 -6.05 -1.14 -25.99
N SER A 55 -6.95 -2.13 -26.13
CA SER A 55 -7.67 -2.39 -27.37
C SER A 55 -8.68 -1.28 -27.73
N GLU A 56 -9.05 -0.41 -26.76
CA GLU A 56 -9.89 0.76 -26.98
C GLU A 56 -9.13 1.96 -27.60
N PHE A 57 -7.78 1.90 -27.64
CA PHE A 57 -6.95 2.98 -28.14
C PHE A 57 -6.59 2.78 -29.61
N ASP A 58 -6.93 3.76 -30.44
CA ASP A 58 -6.63 3.75 -31.87
C ASP A 58 -5.12 3.59 -32.13
N GLY A 59 -4.79 2.74 -33.10
CA GLY A 59 -3.41 2.49 -33.55
C GLY A 59 -2.64 1.49 -32.68
N LEU A 60 -3.21 1.00 -31.57
CA LEU A 60 -2.60 -0.06 -30.77
C LEU A 60 -3.05 -1.44 -31.27
N THR A 61 -2.09 -2.30 -31.58
CA THR A 61 -2.28 -3.73 -31.87
C THR A 61 -1.66 -4.53 -30.74
N VAL A 62 -2.47 -5.17 -29.90
CA VAL A 62 -2.01 -5.85 -28.69
C VAL A 62 -1.68 -7.30 -28.96
N SER A 63 -0.43 -7.72 -28.66
CA SER A 63 0.00 -9.12 -28.60
C SER A 63 0.02 -9.59 -27.15
N ARG A 64 -0.74 -10.62 -26.82
CA ARG A 64 -0.89 -11.17 -25.47
C ARG A 64 0.13 -12.30 -25.23
N ILE A 65 0.86 -12.24 -24.09
CA ILE A 65 1.82 -13.26 -23.65
C ILE A 65 1.39 -13.73 -22.24
N GLN A 66 0.45 -14.68 -22.23
CA GLN A 66 -0.16 -15.16 -21.00
C GLN A 66 -0.39 -16.67 -21.06
N SER A 67 -0.45 -17.33 -19.91
CA SER A 67 -0.78 -18.77 -19.83
C SER A 67 -2.14 -19.03 -20.47
N GLY A 68 -2.29 -20.17 -21.16
CA GLY A 68 -3.52 -20.50 -21.88
C GLY A 68 -3.72 -19.77 -23.22
N HIS A 69 -2.89 -18.79 -23.58
CA HIS A 69 -2.98 -18.06 -24.86
C HIS A 69 -1.83 -18.40 -25.80
N LYS A 70 -2.14 -18.56 -27.10
CA LYS A 70 -1.12 -18.69 -28.14
C LYS A 70 -0.50 -17.31 -28.40
N PHE A 71 0.83 -17.25 -28.34
CA PHE A 71 1.56 -16.03 -28.65
C PHE A 71 1.54 -15.75 -30.14
N ASN A 72 1.27 -14.49 -30.50
CA ASN A 72 1.38 -13.96 -31.85
C ASN A 72 2.22 -12.68 -31.83
N ASP A 73 3.28 -12.59 -32.61
CA ASP A 73 4.24 -11.46 -32.64
C ASP A 73 3.86 -10.35 -33.63
N ASN A 74 2.58 -10.13 -33.87
CA ASN A 74 2.10 -9.13 -34.83
C ASN A 74 1.76 -7.77 -34.19
N GLY A 75 1.95 -7.62 -32.86
CA GLY A 75 1.62 -6.41 -32.13
C GLY A 75 2.69 -5.33 -32.18
N ASN A 76 2.24 -4.10 -31.98
CA ASN A 76 3.11 -2.97 -31.64
C ASN A 76 3.16 -2.74 -30.12
N VAL A 77 2.23 -3.36 -29.37
CA VAL A 77 2.20 -3.40 -27.92
C VAL A 77 2.07 -4.85 -27.45
N TYR A 78 2.89 -5.25 -26.50
CA TYR A 78 2.88 -6.55 -25.87
C TYR A 78 2.34 -6.43 -24.45
N VAL A 79 1.53 -7.39 -24.01
CA VAL A 79 1.00 -7.47 -22.64
C VAL A 79 1.26 -8.88 -22.13
N GLY A 80 2.02 -9.00 -21.02
CA GLY A 80 2.37 -10.32 -20.52
C GLY A 80 2.82 -10.35 -19.07
N SER A 81 2.68 -11.52 -18.40
CA SER A 81 3.23 -11.71 -17.07
C SER A 81 4.72 -12.01 -17.12
N ILE A 82 5.49 -11.48 -16.16
CA ILE A 82 6.92 -11.78 -16.04
C ILE A 82 7.15 -13.29 -15.89
N ALA A 83 6.23 -14.00 -15.23
CA ALA A 83 6.29 -15.44 -15.09
C ALA A 83 6.24 -16.15 -16.45
N THR A 84 5.23 -15.83 -17.25
CA THR A 84 5.07 -16.44 -18.60
C THR A 84 6.18 -16.05 -19.55
N LEU A 85 6.64 -14.79 -19.50
CA LEU A 85 7.77 -14.31 -20.29
C LEU A 85 9.04 -15.11 -19.99
N ASP A 86 9.36 -15.29 -18.69
CA ASP A 86 10.55 -16.05 -18.26
C ASP A 86 10.43 -17.55 -18.54
N GLU A 87 9.26 -18.17 -18.30
CA GLU A 87 9.02 -19.59 -18.53
C GLU A 87 9.10 -19.97 -20.03
N ARG A 88 8.45 -19.17 -20.89
CA ARG A 88 8.42 -19.41 -22.33
C ARG A 88 9.65 -18.90 -23.06
N LYS A 89 10.55 -18.17 -22.37
CA LYS A 89 11.70 -17.47 -22.96
C LYS A 89 11.30 -16.55 -24.12
N ILE A 90 10.17 -15.89 -24.00
CA ILE A 90 9.65 -14.92 -24.96
C ILE A 90 10.06 -13.52 -24.50
N TYR A 91 10.99 -12.91 -25.20
CA TYR A 91 11.48 -11.56 -24.88
C TYR A 91 11.34 -10.67 -26.13
N PRO A 92 10.15 -10.07 -26.37
CA PRO A 92 9.91 -9.27 -27.57
C PRO A 92 10.85 -8.05 -27.60
N LYS A 93 11.33 -7.73 -28.80
CA LYS A 93 12.16 -6.53 -29.00
C LYS A 93 11.28 -5.29 -28.88
N VAL A 94 11.48 -4.50 -27.82
CA VAL A 94 10.70 -3.30 -27.53
C VAL A 94 11.60 -2.13 -27.14
N ASP A 95 11.12 -0.93 -27.35
CA ASP A 95 11.81 0.32 -26.98
C ASP A 95 11.57 0.71 -25.52
N ILE A 96 10.41 0.32 -24.99
CA ILE A 96 9.99 0.71 -23.63
C ILE A 96 9.21 -0.42 -22.95
N ILE A 97 9.46 -0.60 -21.68
CA ILE A 97 8.76 -1.56 -20.81
C ILE A 97 8.11 -0.82 -19.65
N PHE A 98 6.83 -1.07 -19.43
CA PHE A 98 6.09 -0.63 -18.27
C PHE A 98 5.85 -1.83 -17.33
N ILE A 99 6.19 -1.69 -16.06
CA ILE A 99 6.05 -2.74 -15.07
C ILE A 99 5.10 -2.24 -13.99
N ASP A 100 3.87 -2.77 -13.97
CA ASP A 100 2.88 -2.38 -12.95
C ASP A 100 3.11 -3.13 -11.64
N GLU A 101 2.75 -2.48 -10.54
CA GLU A 101 2.97 -2.90 -9.15
C GLU A 101 4.40 -3.45 -8.95
N CYS A 102 5.38 -2.74 -9.50
CA CYS A 102 6.78 -3.17 -9.56
C CYS A 102 7.44 -3.41 -8.19
N HIS A 103 6.79 -3.01 -7.09
CA HIS A 103 7.24 -3.31 -5.72
C HIS A 103 7.19 -4.82 -5.39
N HIS A 104 6.49 -5.65 -6.17
CA HIS A 104 6.57 -7.11 -6.10
C HIS A 104 7.84 -7.66 -6.75
N GLY A 105 8.55 -6.84 -7.48
CA GLY A 105 9.59 -7.21 -8.45
C GLY A 105 10.97 -7.52 -7.90
N THR A 106 11.08 -8.24 -6.82
CA THR A 106 12.37 -8.53 -6.19
C THR A 106 12.73 -10.01 -6.15
N SER A 107 11.92 -10.86 -6.75
CA SER A 107 12.28 -12.25 -6.98
C SER A 107 13.42 -12.34 -8.01
N GLY A 108 14.26 -13.40 -7.91
CA GLY A 108 15.31 -13.65 -8.91
C GLY A 108 14.77 -13.71 -10.35
N ARG A 109 13.50 -14.11 -10.55
CA ARG A 109 12.81 -14.11 -11.86
C ARG A 109 12.67 -12.69 -12.41
N TYR A 110 12.33 -11.73 -11.58
CA TYR A 110 12.17 -10.34 -11.99
C TYR A 110 13.51 -9.70 -12.39
N MET A 111 14.56 -9.98 -11.64
CA MET A 111 15.90 -9.51 -11.99
C MET A 111 16.38 -10.12 -13.30
N ARG A 112 16.21 -11.45 -13.50
CA ARG A 112 16.53 -12.10 -14.77
C ARG A 112 15.77 -11.50 -15.95
N PHE A 113 14.49 -11.16 -15.76
CA PHE A 113 13.71 -10.47 -16.80
C PHE A 113 14.31 -9.10 -17.15
N ILE A 114 14.65 -8.28 -16.16
CA ILE A 114 15.27 -6.96 -16.37
C ILE A 114 16.62 -7.07 -17.09
N GLU A 115 17.42 -8.08 -16.77
CA GLU A 115 18.72 -8.36 -17.38
C GLU A 115 18.64 -8.66 -18.88
N GLN A 116 17.49 -9.16 -19.37
CA GLN A 116 17.27 -9.34 -20.81
C GLN A 116 17.14 -8.02 -21.59
N TYR A 117 16.99 -6.89 -20.86
CA TYR A 117 16.72 -5.58 -21.44
C TYR A 117 17.67 -4.49 -20.92
N PRO A 118 19.00 -4.65 -21.13
CA PRO A 118 20.00 -3.74 -20.57
C PRO A 118 19.84 -2.30 -21.11
N ASP A 119 19.49 -2.19 -22.39
CA ASP A 119 19.41 -0.92 -23.11
C ASP A 119 18.00 -0.35 -23.27
N THR A 120 16.97 -1.13 -22.96
CA THR A 120 15.56 -0.73 -23.06
C THR A 120 15.18 0.19 -21.91
N ILE A 121 14.32 1.18 -22.17
CA ILE A 121 13.74 2.03 -21.13
C ILE A 121 12.78 1.21 -20.29
N ILE A 122 12.99 1.16 -18.98
CA ILE A 122 12.08 0.48 -18.05
C ILE A 122 11.46 1.53 -17.11
N ILE A 123 10.13 1.59 -17.12
CA ILE A 123 9.33 2.43 -16.25
C ILE A 123 8.55 1.54 -15.28
N GLY A 124 8.95 1.54 -14.02
CA GLY A 124 8.20 0.91 -12.94
C GLY A 124 7.07 1.81 -12.46
N LEU A 125 5.92 1.22 -12.16
CA LEU A 125 4.74 1.89 -11.64
C LEU A 125 4.40 1.30 -10.27
N THR A 126 4.14 2.13 -9.29
CA THR A 126 3.72 1.68 -7.95
C THR A 126 2.99 2.77 -7.20
N ALA A 127 2.09 2.38 -6.31
CA ALA A 127 1.51 3.31 -5.34
C ALA A 127 2.49 3.63 -4.21
N THR A 128 3.37 2.69 -3.89
CA THR A 128 4.34 2.79 -2.80
C THR A 128 5.70 2.31 -3.29
N PRO A 129 6.71 3.17 -3.44
CA PRO A 129 8.04 2.80 -3.91
C PRO A 129 8.86 2.09 -2.82
N GLN A 130 8.23 1.10 -2.21
CA GLN A 130 8.76 0.32 -1.11
C GLN A 130 8.25 -1.11 -1.24
N ARG A 131 9.13 -2.07 -1.09
CA ARG A 131 8.77 -3.50 -1.07
C ARG A 131 7.97 -3.85 0.17
N MET A 132 7.30 -5.00 0.14
CA MET A 132 6.56 -5.52 1.29
C MET A 132 7.46 -5.76 2.54
N ASP A 133 8.75 -6.03 2.33
CA ASP A 133 9.76 -6.19 3.37
C ASP A 133 10.39 -4.86 3.83
N GLY A 134 9.97 -3.74 3.28
CA GLY A 134 10.46 -2.40 3.62
C GLY A 134 11.76 -1.99 2.92
N ILE A 135 12.31 -2.84 2.05
CA ILE A 135 13.51 -2.52 1.26
C ILE A 135 13.13 -1.57 0.11
N GLY A 136 14.04 -0.69 -0.27
CA GLY A 136 13.88 0.22 -1.40
C GLY A 136 14.02 -0.46 -2.75
N MET A 137 13.92 0.36 -3.79
CA MET A 137 13.99 -0.06 -5.19
C MET A 137 15.16 0.62 -5.95
N ASP A 138 16.10 1.21 -5.23
CA ASP A 138 17.29 1.91 -5.75
C ASP A 138 18.30 0.99 -6.44
N ASN A 139 18.23 -0.31 -6.18
CA ASN A 139 18.98 -1.34 -6.91
C ASN A 139 18.49 -1.50 -8.37
N ILE A 140 17.21 -1.21 -8.66
CA ILE A 140 16.60 -1.36 -9.98
C ILE A 140 16.44 0.00 -10.67
N PHE A 141 15.89 0.97 -9.96
CA PHE A 141 15.54 2.28 -10.50
C PHE A 141 16.52 3.36 -10.04
N LYS A 142 16.80 4.34 -10.92
CA LYS A 142 17.73 5.44 -10.63
C LYS A 142 17.02 6.77 -10.42
N ILE A 143 15.81 6.90 -10.94
CA ILE A 143 14.99 8.11 -10.81
C ILE A 143 13.64 7.73 -10.23
N LEU A 144 13.16 8.53 -9.25
CA LEU A 144 11.81 8.52 -8.76
C LEU A 144 11.07 9.76 -9.27
N ILE A 145 9.96 9.53 -9.96
CA ILE A 145 8.99 10.56 -10.31
C ILE A 145 7.80 10.39 -9.38
N GLN A 146 7.52 11.38 -8.55
CA GLN A 146 6.35 11.39 -7.72
C GLN A 146 5.20 12.02 -8.48
N GLY A 147 4.08 11.31 -8.57
CA GLY A 147 2.81 11.78 -9.08
C GLY A 147 2.08 12.66 -8.06
N PRO A 148 0.82 13.03 -8.34
CA PRO A 148 0.03 13.84 -7.44
C PRO A 148 -0.22 13.13 -6.10
N THR A 149 -0.36 13.92 -5.04
CA THR A 149 -0.72 13.43 -3.70
C THR A 149 -2.19 13.01 -3.66
N ILE A 150 -2.57 12.21 -2.64
CA ILE A 150 -3.98 11.86 -2.43
C ILE A 150 -4.82 13.11 -2.20
N THR A 151 -4.29 14.10 -1.48
CA THR A 151 -4.96 15.39 -1.24
C THR A 151 -5.24 16.14 -2.55
N GLU A 152 -4.28 16.19 -3.46
CA GLU A 152 -4.47 16.80 -4.80
C GLU A 152 -5.51 16.04 -5.63
N LEU A 153 -5.49 14.70 -5.58
CA LEU A 153 -6.47 13.87 -6.29
C LEU A 153 -7.90 14.05 -5.74
N ILE A 154 -8.04 14.22 -4.43
CA ILE A 154 -9.34 14.56 -3.80
C ILE A 154 -9.80 15.93 -4.25
N LYS A 155 -8.92 16.95 -4.25
CA LYS A 155 -9.23 18.30 -4.73
C LYS A 155 -9.71 18.29 -6.18
N ASN A 156 -9.11 17.44 -7.02
CA ASN A 156 -9.47 17.27 -8.43
C ASN A 156 -10.63 16.29 -8.66
N LYS A 157 -11.31 15.81 -7.61
CA LYS A 157 -12.46 14.89 -7.67
C LYS A 157 -12.16 13.53 -8.33
N ILE A 158 -10.89 13.15 -8.41
CA ILE A 158 -10.45 11.82 -8.90
C ILE A 158 -10.60 10.78 -7.78
N LEU A 159 -10.33 11.20 -6.54
CA LEU A 159 -10.57 10.42 -5.34
C LEU A 159 -11.56 11.11 -4.42
N VAL A 160 -12.20 10.35 -3.53
CA VAL A 160 -13.05 10.87 -2.47
C VAL A 160 -12.30 10.93 -1.14
N LYS A 161 -12.77 11.78 -0.22
CA LYS A 161 -12.14 11.96 1.08
C LYS A 161 -12.36 10.74 1.98
N PRO A 162 -11.32 10.15 2.60
CA PRO A 162 -11.48 9.13 3.62
C PRO A 162 -11.95 9.74 4.95
N THR A 163 -12.84 9.02 5.65
CA THR A 163 -13.14 9.27 7.06
C THR A 163 -12.78 8.03 7.84
N VAL A 164 -11.78 8.12 8.71
CA VAL A 164 -11.24 6.98 9.46
C VAL A 164 -11.87 6.91 10.85
N TYR A 165 -12.39 5.73 11.18
CA TYR A 165 -12.82 5.35 12.51
C TYR A 165 -11.83 4.33 13.06
N ALA A 166 -11.24 4.58 14.20
CA ALA A 166 -10.30 3.69 14.84
C ALA A 166 -10.55 3.63 16.36
N PRO A 167 -10.15 2.54 17.03
CA PRO A 167 -10.31 2.43 18.47
C PRO A 167 -9.53 3.53 19.18
N VAL A 168 -10.08 4.03 20.29
CA VAL A 168 -9.40 5.02 21.15
C VAL A 168 -8.09 4.47 21.67
N ILE A 169 -8.07 3.19 21.96
CA ILE A 169 -6.97 2.44 22.54
C ILE A 169 -6.64 1.30 21.61
N LYS A 170 -5.35 1.17 21.23
CA LYS A 170 -4.90 0.05 20.44
C LYS A 170 -5.18 -1.26 21.19
N PRO A 171 -5.95 -2.21 20.61
CA PRO A 171 -6.24 -3.46 21.28
C PRO A 171 -4.94 -4.24 21.55
N LYS A 172 -4.85 -4.82 22.74
CA LYS A 172 -3.75 -5.74 23.09
C LYS A 172 -3.99 -7.10 22.43
N GLY A 173 -3.62 -7.21 21.17
CA GLY A 173 -3.95 -8.40 20.36
C GLY A 173 -5.43 -8.40 19.92
N GLY A 174 -5.71 -8.96 18.75
CA GLY A 174 -7.06 -9.03 18.20
C GLY A 174 -7.60 -7.72 17.66
N LEU A 175 -8.91 -7.61 17.62
CA LEU A 175 -9.67 -6.49 17.06
C LEU A 175 -10.36 -5.71 18.17
N ALA A 176 -10.65 -4.45 17.91
CA ALA A 176 -11.32 -3.56 18.85
C ALA A 176 -12.83 -3.84 19.04
N MET A 177 -13.42 -4.52 18.04
CA MET A 177 -14.85 -4.87 17.99
C MET A 177 -15.03 -6.09 17.11
N ASP A 178 -16.10 -6.84 17.30
CA ASP A 178 -16.49 -7.93 16.38
C ASP A 178 -16.77 -7.36 14.99
N PRO A 179 -16.28 -7.99 13.90
CA PRO A 179 -16.46 -7.48 12.54
C PRO A 179 -17.94 -7.40 12.09
N VAL A 180 -18.81 -8.32 12.52
CA VAL A 180 -20.24 -8.30 12.20
C VAL A 180 -20.94 -7.15 12.94
N GLU A 181 -20.60 -6.95 14.22
CA GLU A 181 -21.10 -5.83 15.00
C GLU A 181 -20.67 -4.50 14.39
N ALA A 182 -19.39 -4.38 13.97
CA ALA A 182 -18.86 -3.17 13.32
C ALA A 182 -19.57 -2.92 11.98
N TYR A 183 -19.80 -3.96 11.18
CA TYR A 183 -20.55 -3.84 9.92
C TYR A 183 -21.97 -3.33 10.18
N ASN A 184 -22.69 -3.94 11.10
CA ASN A 184 -24.07 -3.55 11.45
C ASN A 184 -24.15 -2.12 11.97
N LYS A 185 -23.18 -1.67 12.73
CA LYS A 185 -23.15 -0.32 13.32
C LYS A 185 -22.77 0.78 12.34
N PHE A 186 -21.82 0.53 11.42
CA PHE A 186 -21.20 1.59 10.62
C PHE A 186 -21.41 1.44 9.11
N CYS A 187 -21.68 0.23 8.61
CA CYS A 187 -21.56 -0.08 7.18
C CYS A 187 -22.88 -0.46 6.48
N GLN A 188 -24.00 -0.62 7.19
CA GLN A 188 -25.27 -1.17 6.63
C GLN A 188 -25.77 -0.48 5.36
N ASN A 189 -25.52 0.83 5.22
CA ASN A 189 -25.95 1.63 4.06
C ASN A 189 -24.83 1.88 3.07
N ARG A 190 -23.71 1.14 3.17
CA ARG A 190 -22.52 1.31 2.37
C ARG A 190 -22.15 0.03 1.62
N GLN A 191 -21.54 0.20 0.45
CA GLN A 191 -20.91 -0.92 -0.24
C GLN A 191 -19.52 -1.15 0.34
N THR A 192 -19.40 -2.22 1.10
CA THR A 192 -18.27 -2.48 2.00
C THR A 192 -17.35 -3.55 1.45
N ALA A 193 -16.03 -3.31 1.49
CA ALA A 193 -15.03 -4.36 1.42
C ALA A 193 -14.47 -4.61 2.83
N MET A 194 -14.64 -5.82 3.35
CA MET A 194 -14.19 -6.24 4.67
C MET A 194 -12.96 -7.13 4.54
N PHE A 195 -11.86 -6.72 5.15
CA PHE A 195 -10.60 -7.46 5.13
C PHE A 195 -10.43 -8.28 6.40
N LEU A 196 -10.38 -9.60 6.25
CA LEU A 196 -10.20 -10.56 7.34
C LEU A 196 -8.84 -11.28 7.23
N LEU A 197 -8.44 -11.95 8.31
CA LEU A 197 -7.13 -12.61 8.37
C LEU A 197 -7.16 -14.01 7.75
N THR A 198 -8.22 -14.79 8.03
CA THR A 198 -8.32 -16.21 7.60
C THR A 198 -9.60 -16.47 6.82
N ARG A 199 -9.59 -17.54 6.01
CA ARG A 199 -10.77 -18.01 5.29
C ARG A 199 -11.86 -18.51 6.24
N ALA A 200 -11.47 -19.12 7.36
CA ALA A 200 -12.40 -19.54 8.39
C ALA A 200 -13.18 -18.35 8.99
N ASP A 201 -12.47 -17.25 9.26
CA ASP A 201 -13.10 -16.00 9.71
C ASP A 201 -14.03 -15.45 8.64
N ALA A 202 -13.64 -15.50 7.37
CA ALA A 202 -14.45 -15.02 6.26
C ALA A 202 -15.77 -15.82 6.13
N VAL A 203 -15.71 -17.14 6.21
CA VAL A 203 -16.90 -18.01 6.20
C VAL A 203 -17.80 -17.71 7.39
N LYS A 204 -17.23 -17.63 8.61
CA LYS A 204 -17.97 -17.31 9.83
C LYS A 204 -18.66 -15.94 9.77
N VAL A 205 -17.97 -14.92 9.29
CA VAL A 205 -18.51 -13.55 9.19
C VAL A 205 -19.56 -13.48 8.08
N SER A 206 -19.28 -14.07 6.92
CA SER A 206 -20.19 -14.05 5.77
C SER A 206 -21.52 -14.76 6.10
N SER A 207 -21.51 -15.85 6.86
CA SER A 207 -22.74 -16.54 7.30
C SER A 207 -23.67 -15.68 8.19
N GLN A 208 -23.12 -14.62 8.81
CA GLN A 208 -23.86 -13.71 9.69
C GLN A 208 -24.26 -12.39 9.02
N ILE A 209 -23.79 -12.12 7.80
CA ILE A 209 -24.11 -10.92 7.03
C ILE A 209 -24.88 -11.34 5.77
N PRO A 210 -26.21 -11.23 5.75
CA PRO A 210 -27.02 -11.61 4.60
C PRO A 210 -26.60 -10.87 3.33
N GLY A 211 -26.46 -11.60 2.22
CA GLY A 211 -26.06 -11.03 0.93
C GLY A 211 -24.59 -10.64 0.81
N SER A 212 -23.77 -11.00 1.80
CA SER A 212 -22.31 -10.87 1.67
C SER A 212 -21.74 -11.97 0.75
N VAL A 213 -20.61 -11.67 0.11
CA VAL A 213 -19.92 -12.58 -0.80
C VAL A 213 -18.45 -12.66 -0.40
N ILE A 214 -17.89 -13.88 -0.40
CA ILE A 214 -16.46 -14.10 -0.14
C ILE A 214 -15.70 -13.94 -1.47
N PHE A 215 -14.59 -13.20 -1.41
CA PHE A 215 -13.68 -13.00 -2.51
C PHE A 215 -12.25 -13.25 -2.03
N ASP A 216 -11.60 -14.22 -2.63
CA ASP A 216 -10.23 -14.60 -2.29
C ASP A 216 -9.42 -15.02 -3.54
N GLY A 217 -8.20 -15.54 -3.33
CA GLY A 217 -7.33 -15.99 -4.41
C GLY A 217 -7.91 -17.12 -5.24
N ASP A 218 -8.74 -17.95 -4.65
CA ASP A 218 -9.34 -19.16 -5.28
C ASP A 218 -10.67 -18.85 -5.99
N THR A 219 -11.19 -17.62 -5.92
CA THR A 219 -12.45 -17.23 -6.58
C THR A 219 -12.30 -17.35 -8.11
N PRO A 220 -13.12 -18.16 -8.81
CA PRO A 220 -13.06 -18.33 -10.27
C PRO A 220 -13.29 -17.01 -11.03
N ASP A 221 -12.79 -16.91 -12.26
CA ASP A 221 -12.84 -15.67 -13.04
C ASP A 221 -14.26 -15.24 -13.42
N ASP A 222 -15.15 -16.18 -13.74
CA ASP A 222 -16.57 -15.91 -13.97
C ASP A 222 -17.27 -15.36 -12.74
N GLU A 223 -16.97 -15.94 -11.58
CA GLU A 223 -17.48 -15.47 -10.29
C GLU A 223 -16.89 -14.11 -9.92
N ARG A 224 -15.59 -13.83 -10.20
CA ARG A 224 -15.00 -12.51 -10.05
C ARG A 224 -15.74 -11.46 -10.86
N ALA A 225 -16.08 -11.79 -12.12
CA ALA A 225 -16.83 -10.89 -13.00
C ALA A 225 -18.26 -10.65 -12.48
N ARG A 226 -18.93 -11.69 -11.93
CA ARG A 226 -20.24 -11.58 -11.30
C ARG A 226 -20.20 -10.68 -10.06
N ILE A 227 -19.22 -10.89 -9.18
CA ILE A 227 -19.04 -10.11 -7.95
C ILE A 227 -18.76 -8.64 -8.31
N LYS A 228 -17.87 -8.38 -9.27
CA LYS A 228 -17.55 -7.03 -9.74
C LYS A 228 -18.82 -6.30 -10.22
N ARG A 229 -19.64 -6.93 -11.04
CA ARG A 229 -20.92 -6.38 -11.47
C ARG A 229 -21.88 -6.14 -10.31
N GLY A 230 -22.05 -7.12 -9.42
CA GLY A 230 -22.95 -7.00 -8.28
C GLY A 230 -22.58 -5.91 -7.28
N ILE A 231 -21.28 -5.60 -7.13
CA ILE A 231 -20.86 -4.42 -6.37
C ILE A 231 -21.15 -3.14 -7.14
N GLN A 232 -20.93 -3.15 -8.45
CA GLN A 232 -21.10 -1.95 -9.26
C GLN A 232 -22.57 -1.54 -9.38
N ASP A 233 -23.50 -2.50 -9.47
CA ASP A 233 -24.94 -2.28 -9.54
C ASP A 233 -25.64 -2.20 -8.17
N GLY A 234 -24.91 -2.51 -7.07
CA GLY A 234 -25.41 -2.41 -5.71
C GLY A 234 -26.16 -3.65 -5.20
N THR A 235 -26.23 -4.74 -5.96
CA THR A 235 -26.85 -6.01 -5.53
C THR A 235 -25.99 -6.73 -4.48
N ILE A 236 -24.67 -6.56 -4.51
CA ILE A 236 -23.75 -7.03 -3.48
C ILE A 236 -23.30 -5.82 -2.63
N ARG A 237 -23.66 -5.85 -1.34
CA ARG A 237 -23.34 -4.77 -0.40
C ARG A 237 -22.10 -5.01 0.44
N CYS A 238 -21.73 -6.27 0.68
CA CYS A 238 -20.58 -6.63 1.49
C CYS A 238 -19.72 -7.66 0.78
N LEU A 239 -18.49 -7.25 0.48
CA LEU A 239 -17.44 -8.13 -0.03
C LEU A 239 -16.53 -8.51 1.11
N VAL A 240 -16.48 -9.78 1.49
CA VAL A 240 -15.59 -10.31 2.51
C VAL A 240 -14.36 -10.88 1.83
N THR A 241 -13.18 -10.38 2.17
CA THR A 241 -11.93 -10.78 1.50
C THR A 241 -10.84 -11.20 2.49
N VAL A 242 -10.05 -12.21 2.08
CA VAL A 242 -8.92 -12.73 2.86
C VAL A 242 -7.65 -12.62 2.06
N ASN A 243 -6.65 -11.95 2.62
CA ASN A 243 -5.32 -11.77 2.02
C ASN A 243 -5.28 -11.28 0.56
N ALA A 244 -6.38 -11.30 -0.13
CA ALA A 244 -6.50 -10.72 -1.44
C ALA A 244 -6.44 -9.21 -1.26
N ILE A 245 -5.28 -8.66 -1.49
CA ILE A 245 -5.21 -7.32 -1.99
C ILE A 245 -6.06 -7.42 -3.24
N LEU A 246 -7.15 -6.65 -3.30
CA LEU A 246 -8.07 -6.64 -4.45
C LEU A 246 -7.33 -6.05 -5.68
N GLU A 247 -6.12 -6.52 -5.96
CA GLU A 247 -5.30 -6.06 -7.09
C GLU A 247 -6.00 -6.46 -8.38
N GLY A 248 -6.11 -5.53 -9.31
CA GLY A 248 -6.89 -5.72 -10.52
C GLY A 248 -8.42 -5.66 -10.33
N PHE A 249 -8.94 -5.63 -9.08
CA PHE A 249 -10.37 -5.53 -8.85
C PHE A 249 -10.83 -4.06 -8.88
N ASP A 250 -11.43 -3.64 -9.97
CA ASP A 250 -11.95 -2.28 -10.15
C ASP A 250 -13.45 -2.22 -9.81
N ALA A 251 -13.74 -1.87 -8.54
CA ALA A 251 -15.10 -1.64 -8.05
C ALA A 251 -15.19 -0.24 -7.46
N THR A 252 -15.48 0.75 -8.29
CA THR A 252 -15.55 2.17 -7.89
C THR A 252 -16.71 2.45 -6.95
N ALA A 253 -17.73 1.60 -6.95
CA ALA A 253 -18.91 1.72 -6.07
C ALA A 253 -18.60 1.43 -4.59
N LEU A 254 -17.48 0.79 -4.24
CA LEU A 254 -17.08 0.59 -2.85
C LEU A 254 -16.85 1.93 -2.15
N ASP A 255 -17.56 2.19 -1.07
CA ASP A 255 -17.49 3.43 -0.28
C ASP A 255 -17.30 3.19 1.22
N CYS A 256 -17.06 1.94 1.62
CA CYS A 256 -16.65 1.58 2.97
C CYS A 256 -15.57 0.50 2.93
N ILE A 257 -14.52 0.70 3.73
CA ILE A 257 -13.43 -0.26 3.93
C ILE A 257 -13.38 -0.63 5.40
N LEU A 258 -13.63 -1.90 5.72
CA LEU A 258 -13.56 -2.41 7.09
C LEU A 258 -12.31 -3.27 7.25
N LEU A 259 -11.37 -2.80 8.08
CA LEU A 259 -10.10 -3.46 8.35
C LEU A 259 -10.21 -4.31 9.61
N ALA A 260 -10.59 -5.56 9.44
CA ALA A 260 -10.72 -6.56 10.50
C ALA A 260 -9.49 -7.49 10.57
N ARG A 261 -8.32 -6.96 10.24
CA ARG A 261 -7.01 -7.61 10.39
C ARG A 261 -5.91 -6.58 10.58
N GLY A 262 -4.80 -7.00 11.16
CA GLY A 262 -3.58 -6.18 11.19
C GLY A 262 -2.91 -6.06 9.81
N PHE A 263 -2.27 -4.92 9.57
CA PHE A 263 -1.45 -4.67 8.39
C PHE A 263 0.00 -4.44 8.81
N SER A 264 0.89 -5.33 8.41
CA SER A 264 2.33 -5.21 8.71
C SER A 264 3.06 -4.26 7.75
N SER A 265 2.48 -4.03 6.56
CA SER A 265 3.05 -3.24 5.48
C SER A 265 2.19 -2.01 5.19
N LEU A 266 2.84 -0.84 5.07
CA LEU A 266 2.21 0.40 4.62
C LEU A 266 1.59 0.23 3.21
N THR A 267 2.27 -0.51 2.33
CA THR A 267 1.80 -0.81 0.98
C THR A 267 0.45 -1.51 1.01
N ALA A 268 0.34 -2.63 1.75
CA ALA A 268 -0.90 -3.38 1.86
C ALA A 268 -2.04 -2.56 2.49
N TYR A 269 -1.72 -1.75 3.50
CA TYR A 269 -2.67 -0.84 4.14
C TYR A 269 -3.22 0.20 3.15
N LEU A 270 -2.33 0.90 2.42
CA LEU A 270 -2.75 1.92 1.45
C LEU A 270 -3.45 1.33 0.23
N GLN A 271 -3.05 0.15 -0.23
CA GLN A 271 -3.73 -0.55 -1.32
C GLN A 271 -5.16 -0.97 -0.94
N ALA A 272 -5.35 -1.55 0.27
CA ALA A 272 -6.67 -1.93 0.75
C ALA A 272 -7.63 -0.73 0.81
N ILE A 273 -7.19 0.39 1.41
CA ILE A 273 -8.01 1.60 1.52
C ILE A 273 -8.21 2.27 0.17
N GLY A 274 -7.18 2.30 -0.68
CA GLY A 274 -7.22 2.92 -2.00
C GLY A 274 -8.34 2.38 -2.92
N ARG A 275 -8.82 1.16 -2.67
CA ARG A 275 -9.98 0.59 -3.39
C ARG A 275 -11.26 1.37 -3.10
N GLY A 276 -11.43 1.82 -1.87
CA GLY A 276 -12.58 2.62 -1.46
C GLY A 276 -12.46 4.12 -1.78
N LEU A 277 -11.29 4.62 -2.16
CA LEU A 277 -11.12 6.06 -2.42
C LEU A 277 -11.46 6.50 -3.84
N ARG A 278 -11.61 5.60 -4.80
CA ARG A 278 -11.93 5.95 -6.19
C ARG A 278 -13.27 6.67 -6.26
N ALA A 279 -13.34 7.78 -7.01
CA ALA A 279 -14.62 8.43 -7.28
C ALA A 279 -15.54 7.51 -8.10
N CYS A 280 -16.83 7.63 -7.87
CA CYS A 280 -17.85 6.88 -8.57
C CYS A 280 -18.99 7.81 -8.94
N HIS A 281 -19.27 7.92 -10.24
CA HIS A 281 -20.30 8.79 -10.80
C HIS A 281 -21.31 7.94 -11.59
N LEU A 282 -21.79 6.85 -10.99
CA LEU A 282 -22.84 6.04 -11.59
C LEU A 282 -24.19 6.72 -11.41
N LYS A 283 -25.14 6.45 -12.33
CA LYS A 283 -26.49 7.03 -12.28
C LYS A 283 -27.18 6.80 -10.92
N HIS A 284 -26.94 5.66 -10.29
CA HIS A 284 -27.54 5.27 -9.01
C HIS A 284 -26.65 5.59 -7.80
N LYS A 285 -25.39 6.06 -8.01
CA LYS A 285 -24.46 6.33 -6.92
C LYS A 285 -23.50 7.47 -7.25
N ASP A 286 -23.68 8.57 -6.54
CA ASP A 286 -22.72 9.68 -6.50
C ASP A 286 -21.96 9.65 -5.16
N LYS A 287 -20.80 9.04 -5.21
CA LYS A 287 -19.97 8.77 -4.02
C LYS A 287 -19.32 10.06 -3.51
N LYS A 288 -19.62 10.44 -2.28
CA LYS A 288 -19.14 11.68 -1.67
C LYS A 288 -17.88 11.48 -0.81
N ASP A 289 -17.79 10.34 -0.14
CA ASP A 289 -16.71 10.00 0.80
C ASP A 289 -16.43 8.49 0.80
N CYS A 290 -15.43 8.08 1.57
CA CYS A 290 -15.18 6.68 1.89
C CYS A 290 -15.02 6.53 3.42
N LEU A 291 -15.79 5.64 4.03
CA LEU A 291 -15.57 5.25 5.41
C LEU A 291 -14.45 4.22 5.52
N VAL A 292 -13.55 4.41 6.46
CA VAL A 292 -12.52 3.43 6.82
C VAL A 292 -12.73 3.04 8.28
N ILE A 293 -13.22 1.85 8.52
CA ILE A 293 -13.44 1.29 9.84
C ILE A 293 -12.24 0.43 10.21
N ASP A 294 -11.32 0.99 10.97
CA ASP A 294 -10.04 0.35 11.32
C ASP A 294 -10.12 -0.31 12.69
N LEU A 295 -10.54 -1.58 12.74
CA LEU A 295 -10.65 -2.35 13.98
C LEU A 295 -9.27 -2.79 14.53
N SER A 296 -8.25 -2.77 13.68
CA SER A 296 -6.89 -3.20 14.02
C SER A 296 -5.99 -2.08 14.54
N ALA A 297 -6.46 -0.83 14.49
CA ALA A 297 -5.65 0.36 14.78
C ALA A 297 -4.41 0.51 13.87
N ALA A 298 -4.50 0.05 12.62
CA ALA A 298 -3.43 0.14 11.64
C ALA A 298 -3.07 1.61 11.32
N CYS A 299 -4.04 2.53 11.37
CA CYS A 299 -3.81 3.96 11.16
C CYS A 299 -2.83 4.58 12.18
N TYR A 300 -2.68 4.00 13.37
CA TYR A 300 -1.69 4.47 14.36
C TYR A 300 -0.26 4.05 14.02
N GLN A 301 -0.13 2.98 13.25
CA GLN A 301 1.16 2.50 12.78
C GLN A 301 1.56 3.15 11.46
N HIS A 302 0.60 3.28 10.54
CA HIS A 302 0.84 3.68 9.16
C HIS A 302 0.47 5.13 8.84
N GLY A 303 -0.19 5.84 9.77
CA GLY A 303 -0.78 7.16 9.54
C GLY A 303 -2.10 7.10 8.79
N LEU A 304 -2.73 8.26 8.58
CA LEU A 304 -3.96 8.34 7.81
C LEU A 304 -3.72 8.07 6.32
N PRO A 305 -4.70 7.54 5.58
CA PRO A 305 -4.52 7.19 4.17
C PRO A 305 -4.21 8.40 3.30
N ASP A 306 -4.80 9.55 3.57
CA ASP A 306 -4.60 10.82 2.86
C ASP A 306 -3.45 11.68 3.39
N GLN A 307 -2.73 11.20 4.40
CA GLN A 307 -1.54 11.88 4.91
C GLN A 307 -0.48 11.99 3.81
N GLU A 308 0.05 13.17 3.62
CA GLU A 308 1.14 13.41 2.68
C GLU A 308 2.43 12.72 3.11
N ARG A 309 3.10 12.12 2.14
CA ARG A 309 4.34 11.35 2.34
C ARG A 309 5.38 11.75 1.31
N ILE A 310 6.62 11.90 1.77
CA ILE A 310 7.78 11.99 0.89
C ILE A 310 8.27 10.56 0.65
N TRP A 311 8.31 10.17 -0.60
CA TRP A 311 8.80 8.87 -1.02
C TRP A 311 10.26 8.94 -1.46
N THR A 312 11.01 7.87 -1.24
CA THR A 312 12.39 7.74 -1.70
C THR A 312 12.60 6.37 -2.35
N LEU A 313 13.60 6.26 -3.22
CA LEU A 313 13.97 4.95 -3.82
C LEU A 313 14.53 3.99 -2.78
N THR A 314 15.08 4.49 -1.66
CA THR A 314 15.64 3.66 -0.59
C THR A 314 14.59 2.98 0.28
N GLY A 315 13.30 3.10 -0.05
CA GLY A 315 12.20 2.47 0.69
C GLY A 315 11.81 3.19 1.98
N LYS A 316 12.43 4.32 2.28
CA LYS A 316 12.04 5.16 3.42
C LYS A 316 10.92 6.09 2.96
N SER A 317 9.75 5.99 3.58
CA SER A 317 8.72 7.01 3.46
C SER A 317 8.74 7.88 4.72
N PHE A 318 8.76 9.19 4.53
CA PHE A 318 8.69 10.13 5.62
C PHE A 318 7.37 10.89 5.53
N PRO A 319 6.70 11.16 6.67
CA PRO A 319 5.64 12.17 6.68
C PRO A 319 6.22 13.49 6.13
N HIS A 320 5.47 14.18 5.29
CA HIS A 320 5.92 15.42 4.62
C HIS A 320 6.22 16.57 5.61
N VAL A 321 6.02 16.38 6.91
CA VAL A 321 6.08 17.45 7.92
C VAL A 321 7.21 17.17 8.90
N ASN A 322 8.10 18.13 9.08
CA ASN A 322 9.07 18.21 10.17
C ASN A 322 8.43 18.34 11.57
N LYS A 323 7.10 18.26 11.68
CA LYS A 323 6.35 18.23 12.94
C LYS A 323 5.62 16.90 13.05
N PRO A 324 5.67 16.23 14.20
CA PRO A 324 4.91 15.00 14.40
C PRO A 324 3.43 15.29 14.14
N THR A 325 2.86 14.58 13.18
CA THR A 325 1.44 14.65 12.86
C THR A 325 0.63 14.31 14.10
N VAL A 326 -0.18 15.26 14.55
CA VAL A 326 -1.10 15.03 15.64
C VAL A 326 -2.33 14.34 15.07
N ILE A 327 -2.56 13.11 15.46
CA ILE A 327 -3.78 12.39 15.16
C ILE A 327 -4.77 12.66 16.30
N SER A 328 -5.93 13.17 15.95
CA SER A 328 -7.01 13.50 16.87
C SER A 328 -8.24 12.64 16.59
N ARG A 329 -9.06 12.41 17.61
CA ARG A 329 -10.34 11.74 17.50
C ARG A 329 -11.44 12.65 18.05
N CYS A 330 -12.53 12.74 17.33
CA CYS A 330 -13.72 13.43 17.78
C CYS A 330 -14.51 12.54 18.75
N GLU A 331 -14.88 13.04 19.91
CA GLU A 331 -15.72 12.30 20.87
C GLU A 331 -17.19 12.30 20.45
N GLU A 332 -17.63 13.28 19.65
CA GLU A 332 -19.01 13.37 19.17
C GLU A 332 -19.31 12.35 18.07
N CYS A 333 -18.53 12.37 16.97
CA CYS A 333 -18.77 11.54 15.80
C CYS A 333 -17.76 10.39 15.63
N LEU A 334 -16.81 10.25 16.55
CA LEU A 334 -15.78 9.21 16.61
C LEU A 334 -14.79 9.20 15.45
N ALA A 335 -14.86 10.16 14.50
CA ALA A 335 -13.94 10.24 13.38
C ALA A 335 -12.51 10.55 13.85
N VAL A 336 -11.53 9.89 13.23
CA VAL A 336 -10.10 10.16 13.42
C VAL A 336 -9.62 11.06 12.29
N PHE A 337 -8.89 12.13 12.63
CA PHE A 337 -8.41 13.11 11.67
C PHE A 337 -7.05 13.70 12.08
N GLU A 338 -6.39 14.35 11.14
CA GLU A 338 -5.11 15.01 11.36
C GLU A 338 -5.31 16.46 11.87
N GLY A 339 -4.52 16.85 12.88
CA GLY A 339 -4.53 18.22 13.39
C GLY A 339 -5.12 18.33 14.80
N LYS A 340 -5.16 19.58 15.31
CA LYS A 340 -5.69 19.94 16.65
C LYS A 340 -6.94 20.82 16.57
N GLY A 341 -7.44 21.03 15.37
CA GLY A 341 -8.60 21.90 15.11
C GLY A 341 -9.95 21.26 15.42
N PRO A 342 -11.05 21.92 15.06
CA PRO A 342 -12.38 21.33 15.10
C PRO A 342 -12.45 20.06 14.26
N CYS A 343 -13.38 19.16 14.59
CA CYS A 343 -13.58 17.93 13.82
C CYS A 343 -13.87 18.23 12.34
N THR A 344 -13.06 17.67 11.45
CA THR A 344 -13.20 17.88 10.00
C THR A 344 -14.45 17.25 9.41
N ARG A 345 -15.15 16.39 10.18
CA ARG A 345 -16.38 15.71 9.75
C ARG A 345 -17.65 16.38 10.26
N CYS A 346 -17.77 16.62 11.57
CA CYS A 346 -18.99 17.14 12.18
C CYS A 346 -18.87 18.57 12.70
N GLY A 347 -17.69 19.18 12.61
CA GLY A 347 -17.45 20.55 13.10
C GLY A 347 -17.38 20.68 14.63
N ALA A 348 -17.42 19.58 15.39
CA ALA A 348 -17.34 19.61 16.85
C ALA A 348 -16.12 20.41 17.33
N LYS A 349 -16.33 21.21 18.40
CA LYS A 349 -15.31 22.12 18.92
C LYS A 349 -14.14 21.37 19.55
N LYS A 350 -13.04 22.08 19.78
CA LYS A 350 -11.77 21.54 20.29
C LYS A 350 -11.90 20.75 21.60
N ASP A 351 -12.87 21.08 22.44
CA ASP A 351 -13.07 20.43 23.76
C ASP A 351 -13.58 18.99 23.64
N SER A 352 -14.29 18.68 22.53
CA SER A 352 -14.74 17.33 22.17
C SER A 352 -13.68 16.53 21.38
N ILE A 353 -12.43 16.99 21.33
CA ILE A 353 -11.36 16.37 20.54
C ILE A 353 -10.31 15.76 21.45
N THR A 354 -10.14 14.45 21.37
CA THR A 354 -9.08 13.75 22.10
C THR A 354 -7.84 13.57 21.22
N LEU A 355 -6.69 14.03 21.70
CA LEU A 355 -5.41 13.81 21.02
C LEU A 355 -4.99 12.35 21.21
N VAL A 356 -5.02 11.57 20.14
CA VAL A 356 -4.66 10.14 20.14
C VAL A 356 -3.25 9.90 20.68
N ARG A 357 -2.34 10.86 20.48
CA ARG A 357 -0.98 10.81 21.02
C ARG A 357 -0.94 10.82 22.57
N LYS A 358 -1.88 11.52 23.24
CA LYS A 358 -2.03 11.48 24.70
C LYS A 358 -2.55 10.13 25.21
N MET A 359 -3.32 9.42 24.40
CA MET A 359 -3.88 8.11 24.77
C MET A 359 -2.85 6.96 24.69
N ARG A 360 -1.80 7.06 23.86
CA ARG A 360 -0.65 6.14 23.93
C ARG A 360 0.05 6.19 25.30
N ILE A 361 -0.05 7.29 26.01
CA ILE A 361 0.56 7.52 27.32
C ILE A 361 -0.23 6.83 28.46
N ARG A 362 -1.51 6.55 28.29
CA ARG A 362 -2.33 5.89 29.33
C ARG A 362 -2.08 4.40 29.53
N TYR A 363 -1.29 3.76 28.67
CA TYR A 363 -0.96 2.31 28.75
C TYR A 363 0.35 1.99 29.45
N THR A 364 1.21 2.94 29.62
CA THR A 364 2.40 2.85 30.46
C THR A 364 2.22 3.85 31.58
N ASP A 365 2.38 3.40 32.82
CA ASP A 365 2.32 4.29 33.99
C ASP A 365 3.00 5.63 33.71
N LEU A 366 2.19 6.71 33.83
CA LEU A 366 2.47 8.12 33.97
C LEU A 366 3.93 8.61 33.82
N GLU A 367 4.49 8.56 32.61
CA GLU A 367 5.68 9.34 32.27
C GLU A 367 5.53 10.03 30.93
N VAL A 368 5.93 11.30 30.89
CA VAL A 368 5.91 12.13 29.68
C VAL A 368 6.74 11.46 28.57
N MET A 369 6.10 11.09 27.45
CA MET A 369 6.84 10.62 26.27
C MET A 369 7.57 11.79 25.64
N THR A 370 8.84 11.91 25.93
CA THR A 370 9.76 12.78 25.17
C THR A 370 9.99 12.18 23.77
N PRO A 371 10.38 12.97 22.76
CA PRO A 371 10.79 12.46 21.45
C PRO A 371 11.83 11.32 21.53
N ASN A 372 12.74 11.41 22.49
CA ASN A 372 13.74 10.38 22.76
C ASN A 372 13.12 9.03 23.17
N ARG A 373 12.06 9.02 23.97
CA ARG A 373 11.41 7.77 24.39
C ARG A 373 10.66 7.09 23.24
N ALA A 374 10.03 7.86 22.36
CA ALA A 374 9.40 7.31 21.17
C ALA A 374 10.44 6.65 20.24
N MET A 375 11.60 7.26 20.11
CA MET A 375 12.72 6.71 19.34
C MET A 375 13.29 5.44 20.00
N ILE A 376 13.37 5.40 21.33
CA ILE A 376 13.81 4.21 22.09
C ILE A 376 12.84 3.05 21.88
N GLU A 377 11.52 3.25 21.97
CA GLU A 377 10.53 2.18 21.76
C GLU A 377 10.56 1.67 20.29
N GLN A 378 10.76 2.53 19.33
CA GLN A 378 10.97 2.12 17.93
C GLN A 378 12.27 1.32 17.76
N ALA A 379 13.35 1.70 18.44
CA ALA A 379 14.61 0.99 18.40
C ALA A 379 14.49 -0.42 19.04
N LYS A 380 13.81 -0.54 20.18
CA LYS A 380 13.53 -1.84 20.83
C LYS A 380 12.75 -2.76 19.89
N PHE A 381 11.69 -2.25 19.26
CA PHE A 381 10.89 -3.01 18.30
C PHE A 381 11.74 -3.47 17.09
N TYR A 382 12.60 -2.60 16.57
CA TYR A 382 13.53 -2.93 15.49
C TYR A 382 14.48 -4.06 15.91
N VAL A 383 15.07 -3.96 17.09
CA VAL A 383 16.00 -4.95 17.63
C VAL A 383 15.34 -6.32 17.82
N GLU A 384 14.14 -6.37 18.38
CA GLU A 384 13.39 -7.62 18.55
C GLU A 384 13.07 -8.28 17.22
N ARG A 385 12.60 -7.50 16.24
CA ARG A 385 12.29 -7.98 14.90
C ARG A 385 13.53 -8.53 14.19
N MET A 386 14.66 -7.81 14.25
CA MET A 386 15.92 -8.24 13.66
C MET A 386 16.46 -9.49 14.35
N ARG A 387 16.39 -9.57 15.67
CA ARG A 387 16.78 -10.75 16.43
C ARG A 387 15.98 -11.97 16.00
N PHE A 388 14.65 -11.85 15.88
CA PHE A 388 13.79 -12.94 15.42
C PHE A 388 14.15 -13.42 14.01
N VAL A 389 14.46 -12.52 13.08
CA VAL A 389 14.90 -12.88 11.72
C VAL A 389 16.24 -13.61 11.73
N LEU A 390 17.19 -13.14 12.56
CA LEU A 390 18.52 -13.72 12.63
C LEU A 390 18.53 -15.08 13.34
N MET A 391 17.68 -15.29 14.34
CA MET A 391 17.52 -16.60 15.02
C MET A 391 17.08 -17.73 14.08
N LYS A 392 16.47 -17.41 12.94
CA LYS A 392 16.18 -18.40 11.89
C LYS A 392 17.43 -18.85 11.13
N ARG A 393 18.56 -18.16 11.29
CA ARG A 393 19.82 -18.39 10.57
C ARG A 393 20.98 -18.84 11.46
N GLY A 394 20.82 -18.79 12.79
CA GLY A 394 21.88 -19.16 13.72
C GLY A 394 21.47 -19.11 15.19
N PRO A 395 22.35 -19.53 16.11
CA PRO A 395 22.09 -19.54 17.54
C PRO A 395 21.74 -18.16 18.10
N TYR A 396 21.01 -18.12 19.22
CA TYR A 396 20.56 -16.89 19.88
C TYR A 396 21.71 -15.91 20.17
N GLU A 397 22.81 -16.38 20.70
CA GLU A 397 23.97 -15.54 21.02
C GLU A 397 24.58 -14.86 19.79
N TRP A 398 24.74 -15.64 18.70
CA TRP A 398 25.17 -15.09 17.40
C TRP A 398 24.18 -14.04 16.87
N ALA A 399 22.89 -14.33 16.90
CA ALA A 399 21.85 -13.40 16.47
C ALA A 399 21.88 -12.10 17.30
N ASN A 400 22.06 -12.20 18.59
CA ASN A 400 22.12 -11.06 19.51
C ASN A 400 23.35 -10.18 19.25
N LYS A 401 24.53 -10.79 19.06
CA LYS A 401 25.77 -10.09 18.68
C LYS A 401 25.60 -9.40 17.32
N LYS A 402 25.02 -10.10 16.35
CA LYS A 402 24.81 -9.57 14.99
C LYS A 402 23.83 -8.39 14.96
N VAL A 403 22.75 -8.41 15.75
CA VAL A 403 21.83 -7.28 15.89
C VAL A 403 22.55 -6.05 16.40
N LYS A 404 23.40 -6.17 17.43
CA LYS A 404 24.13 -5.06 18.02
C LYS A 404 25.08 -4.40 17.00
N THR A 405 25.78 -5.19 16.20
CA THR A 405 26.77 -4.69 15.22
C THR A 405 26.18 -4.22 13.89
N SER A 406 25.03 -4.78 13.47
CA SER A 406 24.43 -4.49 12.16
C SER A 406 23.27 -3.49 12.21
N SER A 407 22.85 -3.07 13.40
CA SER A 407 21.76 -2.09 13.54
C SER A 407 22.18 -0.69 13.07
N PRO A 408 21.28 0.09 12.48
CA PRO A 408 21.52 1.47 12.13
C PRO A 408 21.99 2.31 13.32
N LEU A 409 22.78 3.35 13.08
CA LEU A 409 23.38 4.21 14.11
C LEU A 409 22.32 4.77 15.09
N TRP A 410 21.17 5.22 14.58
CA TRP A 410 20.11 5.76 15.44
C TRP A 410 19.52 4.71 16.40
N VAL A 411 19.43 3.42 15.96
CA VAL A 411 18.99 2.32 16.82
C VAL A 411 20.01 2.09 17.91
N ARG A 412 21.30 2.02 17.56
CA ARG A 412 22.40 1.81 18.51
C ARG A 412 22.44 2.91 19.56
N LYS A 413 22.33 4.18 19.15
CA LYS A 413 22.25 5.33 20.08
C LYS A 413 21.03 5.25 21.01
N ALA A 414 19.84 4.94 20.48
CA ALA A 414 18.62 4.81 21.27
C ALA A 414 18.70 3.66 22.30
N MET A 415 19.32 2.54 21.93
CA MET A 415 19.49 1.40 22.84
C MET A 415 20.51 1.69 23.97
N VAL A 416 21.53 2.48 23.70
CA VAL A 416 22.47 2.95 24.75
C VAL A 416 21.79 3.97 25.68
N VAL A 417 21.06 4.93 25.16
CA VAL A 417 20.31 5.92 25.95
C VAL A 417 19.26 5.23 26.84
N SER A 418 18.69 4.12 26.39
CA SER A 418 17.73 3.33 27.19
C SER A 418 18.39 2.47 28.28
N GLY A 419 19.73 2.42 28.32
CA GLY A 419 20.47 1.53 29.22
C GLY A 419 20.42 0.03 28.82
N ALA A 420 19.82 -0.32 27.67
CA ALA A 420 19.71 -1.70 27.21
C ALA A 420 21.02 -2.23 26.60
N TRP A 421 21.90 -1.36 26.13
CA TRP A 421 23.22 -1.69 25.60
C TRP A 421 24.28 -0.74 26.19
N THR A 422 25.51 -1.23 26.35
CA THR A 422 26.65 -0.36 26.63
C THR A 422 27.14 0.31 25.34
N LYS A 423 27.95 1.36 25.46
CA LYS A 423 28.57 2.03 24.30
C LYS A 423 29.46 1.06 23.49
N GLU A 424 30.22 0.22 24.20
CA GLU A 424 31.06 -0.82 23.59
C GLU A 424 30.22 -1.85 22.84
N GLU A 425 29.14 -2.35 23.43
CA GLU A 425 28.21 -3.30 22.80
C GLU A 425 27.55 -2.69 21.56
N ALA A 426 27.29 -1.40 21.55
CA ALA A 426 26.73 -0.67 20.43
C ALA A 426 27.76 -0.26 19.39
N ASN A 427 29.05 -0.48 19.63
CA ASN A 427 30.16 -0.04 18.80
C ASN A 427 30.07 1.45 18.43
N LEU A 428 29.84 2.30 19.45
CA LEU A 428 29.77 3.76 19.31
C LEU A 428 31.10 4.41 19.70
N ASN A 429 31.70 5.16 18.77
CA ASN A 429 32.92 5.90 19.00
C ASN A 429 32.59 7.32 19.51
N GLU A 430 33.53 7.94 20.29
CA GLU A 430 33.35 9.28 20.87
C GLU A 430 33.01 10.40 19.84
N SER A 431 33.48 10.25 18.59
CA SER A 431 33.20 11.22 17.51
C SER A 431 31.74 11.19 16.98
N GLU A 432 30.94 10.18 17.34
CA GLU A 432 29.54 10.05 16.90
C GLU A 432 28.53 10.66 17.90
N GLU A 433 28.98 11.11 19.05
CA GLU A 433 28.13 11.74 20.10
C GLU A 433 27.73 13.19 19.77
N THR A 434 28.60 13.93 19.10
CA THR A 434 28.47 15.40 18.93
C THR A 434 27.55 15.85 17.79
N LYS A 435 27.05 14.95 16.93
CA LYS A 435 26.22 15.31 15.76
C LYS A 435 24.70 15.35 15.99
N THR A 436 24.23 15.44 17.22
CA THR A 436 22.78 15.47 17.53
C THR A 436 22.32 16.64 18.40
N ALA A 437 23.16 17.66 18.59
CA ALA A 437 22.84 18.88 19.35
C ALA A 437 22.74 20.15 18.51
N SER A 438 22.65 20.03 17.17
CA SER A 438 22.37 21.18 16.29
C SER A 438 21.13 20.93 15.43
#